data_788b0537b927f5b385b2dbffd14c609c
#
_entry.id   788b0537b927f5b385b2dbffd14c609c
#
_cell.length_a   1.000
_cell.length_b   1.000
_cell.length_c   1.000
_cell.angle_alpha   90.00
_cell.angle_beta   90.00
_cell.angle_gamma   90.00
#
_symmetry.space_group_name_H-M   'P 1'
#
loop_
_entity.id
_entity.type
_entity.pdbx_description
1 polymer ?
#
loop_
_entity_poly.entity_id
_entity_poly.type
_entity_poly.pdbx_seq_one_letter_code
_entity_poly.pdbx_strand_id
1 'polypeptide(L)'
;MTFTLNHFDLDAFIDATLAEDLGDKGDITSAAVIPAEARFTGVMDSREAIVVAGLPLAEAFFRTLDPDVVVERLVGEGDKAEVGSDLLRVSGRARALLTAERSALNIVQHLSGIATLTRRYVDAIEGTGAILLDTRKTIPGLRVLEKYATRMGGAQNHRMGLWDAAMIKDNHVAVAGSVGEAVQRAVAAGIERIIVEVDRLDQIHPALEAGATHLLLDNMDAPMLREAVGLVAGRVPTEASGGVTLETIRAKAETGVTYISVGRITQSAPAADIGLDFESA
;
A
#
# COMPACT_ATOMS: atom_id res chain seq x y z
N MET A 1 5.76 -12.66 17.71
CA MET A 1 4.33 -12.26 17.56
C MET A 1 3.87 -12.71 16.21
N THR A 2 2.69 -13.33 16.11
CA THR A 2 2.12 -13.72 14.81
C THR A 2 1.75 -12.46 14.03
N PHE A 3 2.20 -12.36 12.78
CA PHE A 3 1.82 -11.27 11.89
C PHE A 3 0.35 -11.41 11.50
N THR A 4 -0.45 -10.38 11.77
CA THR A 4 -1.88 -10.37 11.46
C THR A 4 -2.28 -9.04 10.84
N LEU A 5 -3.12 -9.09 9.83
CA LEU A 5 -3.73 -7.92 9.21
C LEU A 5 -5.26 -8.08 9.25
N ASN A 6 -5.96 -7.03 9.64
CA ASN A 6 -7.42 -7.05 9.65
C ASN A 6 -7.96 -7.32 8.23
N HIS A 7 -8.96 -8.18 8.13
CA HIS A 7 -9.61 -8.56 6.87
C HIS A 7 -8.66 -9.23 5.84
N PHE A 8 -7.63 -9.93 6.30
CA PHE A 8 -6.71 -10.66 5.46
C PHE A 8 -6.45 -12.06 6.03
N ASP A 9 -6.75 -13.07 5.23
CA ASP A 9 -6.46 -14.47 5.55
C ASP A 9 -5.07 -14.81 5.00
N LEU A 10 -4.08 -14.80 5.89
CA LEU A 10 -2.69 -15.05 5.53
C LEU A 10 -2.48 -16.48 5.04
N ASP A 11 -3.07 -17.46 5.71
CA ASP A 11 -2.88 -18.88 5.37
C ASP A 11 -3.48 -19.16 3.99
N ALA A 12 -4.70 -18.69 3.73
CA ALA A 12 -5.32 -18.84 2.42
C ALA A 12 -4.52 -18.14 1.30
N PHE A 13 -3.90 -16.98 1.58
CA PHE A 13 -3.04 -16.27 0.62
C PHE A 13 -1.77 -17.09 0.31
N ILE A 14 -1.09 -17.60 1.34
CA ILE A 14 0.12 -18.42 1.20
C ILE A 14 -0.18 -19.68 0.39
N ASP A 15 -1.26 -20.40 0.76
CA ASP A 15 -1.66 -21.63 0.10
C ASP A 15 -1.98 -21.40 -1.39
N ALA A 16 -2.74 -20.35 -1.71
CA ALA A 16 -3.07 -20.01 -3.09
C ALA A 16 -1.82 -19.64 -3.92
N THR A 17 -0.88 -18.88 -3.33
CA THR A 17 0.34 -18.46 -4.00
C THR A 17 1.27 -19.65 -4.25
N LEU A 18 1.44 -20.54 -3.27
CA LEU A 18 2.22 -21.78 -3.43
C LEU A 18 1.57 -22.73 -4.44
N ALA A 19 0.24 -22.83 -4.45
CA ALA A 19 -0.47 -23.67 -5.41
C ALA A 19 -0.28 -23.19 -6.87
N GLU A 20 -0.17 -21.88 -7.11
CA GLU A 20 0.13 -21.31 -8.43
C GLU A 20 1.49 -21.82 -8.94
N ASP A 21 2.49 -21.86 -8.08
CA ASP A 21 3.88 -22.21 -8.45
C ASP A 21 4.09 -23.73 -8.52
N LEU A 22 3.47 -24.48 -7.62
CA LEU A 22 3.63 -25.92 -7.50
C LEU A 22 2.77 -26.74 -8.46
N GLY A 23 1.58 -26.24 -8.82
CA GLY A 23 0.59 -26.98 -9.59
C GLY A 23 0.38 -28.40 -9.02
N ASP A 24 0.06 -29.36 -9.91
CA ASP A 24 -0.20 -30.75 -9.50
C ASP A 24 1.07 -31.60 -9.29
N LYS A 25 2.26 -31.11 -9.75
CA LYS A 25 3.49 -31.89 -9.77
C LYS A 25 4.52 -31.51 -8.70
N GLY A 26 4.30 -30.38 -8.02
CA GLY A 26 5.25 -29.83 -7.06
C GLY A 26 6.56 -29.34 -7.73
N ASP A 27 7.56 -29.03 -6.92
CA ASP A 27 8.88 -28.62 -7.39
C ASP A 27 9.67 -29.83 -7.91
N ILE A 28 9.51 -30.10 -9.21
CA ILE A 28 10.15 -31.25 -9.88
C ILE A 28 11.68 -31.13 -9.92
N THR A 29 12.21 -29.90 -9.93
CA THR A 29 13.64 -29.64 -9.97
C THR A 29 14.29 -29.99 -8.63
N SER A 30 13.81 -29.38 -7.55
CA SER A 30 14.36 -29.65 -6.21
C SER A 30 14.16 -31.12 -5.82
N ALA A 31 13.02 -31.73 -6.18
CA ALA A 31 12.77 -33.14 -5.93
C ALA A 31 13.79 -34.06 -6.63
N ALA A 32 14.18 -33.72 -7.87
CA ALA A 32 15.11 -34.54 -8.66
C ALA A 32 16.59 -34.35 -8.31
N VAL A 33 16.97 -33.09 -7.96
CA VAL A 33 18.40 -32.69 -7.91
C VAL A 33 18.90 -32.57 -6.47
N ILE A 34 18.08 -32.20 -5.51
CA ILE A 34 18.49 -31.92 -4.14
C ILE A 34 18.23 -33.16 -3.26
N PRO A 35 19.22 -33.66 -2.48
CA PRO A 35 19.00 -34.72 -1.49
C PRO A 35 17.90 -34.31 -0.48
N ALA A 36 17.06 -35.25 -0.04
CA ALA A 36 15.92 -34.96 0.81
C ALA A 36 16.31 -34.37 2.18
N GLU A 37 17.46 -34.79 2.70
CA GLU A 37 18.04 -34.39 3.99
C GLU A 37 18.91 -33.15 3.88
N ALA A 38 19.20 -32.65 2.67
CA ALA A 38 20.04 -31.49 2.46
C ALA A 38 19.46 -30.24 3.16
N ARG A 39 20.32 -29.52 3.83
CA ARG A 39 20.03 -28.26 4.51
C ARG A 39 21.03 -27.20 4.07
N PHE A 40 20.60 -25.95 4.04
CA PHE A 40 21.50 -24.82 3.85
C PHE A 40 20.94 -23.53 4.48
N THR A 41 21.75 -22.51 4.45
CA THR A 41 21.37 -21.17 4.91
C THR A 41 21.37 -20.23 3.71
N GLY A 42 20.36 -19.36 3.63
CA GLY A 42 20.27 -18.29 2.65
C GLY A 42 20.12 -16.94 3.33
N VAL A 43 20.59 -15.90 2.66
CA VAL A 43 20.47 -14.52 3.10
C VAL A 43 19.72 -13.73 2.02
N MET A 44 18.63 -13.09 2.41
CA MET A 44 17.91 -12.14 1.56
C MET A 44 18.55 -10.77 1.73
N ASP A 45 19.02 -10.17 0.66
CA ASP A 45 19.72 -8.89 0.65
C ASP A 45 19.08 -7.89 -0.32
N SER A 46 19.24 -6.60 -0.03
CA SER A 46 18.80 -5.53 -0.91
C SER A 46 19.90 -5.09 -1.86
N ARG A 47 19.58 -5.01 -3.16
CA ARG A 47 20.50 -4.54 -4.19
C ARG A 47 20.36 -3.04 -4.50
N GLU A 48 19.43 -2.39 -3.85
CA GLU A 48 19.22 -0.94 -3.91
C GLU A 48 18.81 -0.38 -2.53
N ALA A 49 18.80 0.94 -2.36
CA ALA A 49 18.30 1.57 -1.14
C ALA A 49 16.77 1.53 -1.11
N ILE A 50 16.18 0.91 -0.07
CA ILE A 50 14.75 0.66 0.04
C ILE A 50 14.18 1.01 1.42
N VAL A 51 12.85 1.04 1.48
CA VAL A 51 12.09 0.89 2.73
C VAL A 51 11.51 -0.52 2.76
N VAL A 52 11.80 -1.25 3.81
CA VAL A 52 11.48 -2.68 3.92
C VAL A 52 10.01 -2.89 4.24
N ALA A 53 9.37 -3.79 3.48
CA ALA A 53 8.01 -4.23 3.78
C ALA A 53 7.77 -5.67 3.28
N GLY A 54 7.18 -6.51 4.14
CA GLY A 54 6.75 -7.86 3.76
C GLY A 54 7.62 -9.01 4.28
N LEU A 55 8.64 -8.77 5.09
CA LEU A 55 9.44 -9.85 5.67
C LEU A 55 8.62 -10.89 6.46
N PRO A 56 7.57 -10.50 7.22
CA PRO A 56 6.70 -11.47 7.88
C PRO A 56 5.98 -12.41 6.92
N LEU A 57 5.66 -11.96 5.69
CA LEU A 57 5.07 -12.81 4.67
C LEU A 57 6.10 -13.77 4.07
N ALA A 58 7.32 -13.29 3.81
CA ALA A 58 8.42 -14.18 3.37
C ALA A 58 8.67 -15.29 4.41
N GLU A 59 8.75 -14.94 5.70
CA GLU A 59 8.86 -15.90 6.79
C GLU A 59 7.72 -16.92 6.76
N ALA A 60 6.47 -16.48 6.50
CA ALA A 60 5.32 -17.38 6.44
C ALA A 60 5.44 -18.41 5.30
N PHE A 61 5.90 -18.01 4.10
CA PHE A 61 6.17 -18.95 2.99
C PHE A 61 7.17 -20.03 3.39
N PHE A 62 8.29 -19.65 3.99
CA PHE A 62 9.31 -20.61 4.43
C PHE A 62 8.77 -21.56 5.50
N ARG A 63 8.03 -21.03 6.49
CA ARG A 63 7.45 -21.84 7.59
C ARG A 63 6.37 -22.80 7.12
N THR A 64 5.62 -22.44 6.11
CA THR A 64 4.58 -23.32 5.54
C THR A 64 5.21 -24.58 4.92
N LEU A 65 6.35 -24.45 4.24
CA LEU A 65 7.03 -25.57 3.61
C LEU A 65 8.03 -26.31 4.54
N ASP A 66 8.59 -25.61 5.54
CA ASP A 66 9.45 -26.17 6.57
C ASP A 66 9.09 -25.60 7.96
N PRO A 67 8.22 -26.28 8.73
CA PRO A 67 7.85 -25.81 10.07
C PRO A 67 9.02 -25.64 11.04
N ASP A 68 10.13 -26.36 10.80
CA ASP A 68 11.34 -26.29 11.63
C ASP A 68 12.38 -25.28 11.12
N VAL A 69 12.03 -24.49 10.10
CA VAL A 69 12.91 -23.46 9.56
C VAL A 69 13.27 -22.42 10.61
N VAL A 70 14.55 -22.06 10.68
CA VAL A 70 15.02 -20.93 11.49
C VAL A 70 15.04 -19.69 10.61
N VAL A 71 14.30 -18.68 11.02
CA VAL A 71 14.22 -17.38 10.33
C VAL A 71 14.63 -16.28 11.29
N GLU A 72 15.60 -15.49 10.89
CA GLU A 72 16.08 -14.31 11.59
C GLU A 72 15.84 -13.08 10.71
N ARG A 73 14.97 -12.17 11.16
CA ARG A 73 14.80 -10.87 10.51
C ARG A 73 15.86 -9.91 11.04
N LEU A 74 16.68 -9.39 10.15
CA LEU A 74 17.84 -8.56 10.47
C LEU A 74 17.49 -7.06 10.48
N VAL A 75 16.35 -6.70 9.88
CA VAL A 75 15.79 -5.36 9.83
C VAL A 75 14.30 -5.41 10.16
N GLY A 76 13.75 -4.27 10.54
CA GLY A 76 12.31 -4.12 10.84
C GLY A 76 11.48 -3.70 9.63
N GLU A 77 10.17 -3.91 9.74
CA GLU A 77 9.20 -3.36 8.77
C GLU A 77 9.18 -1.83 8.87
N GLY A 78 9.30 -1.14 7.73
CA GLY A 78 9.40 0.32 7.64
C GLY A 78 10.81 0.88 7.83
N ASP A 79 11.79 0.06 8.15
CA ASP A 79 13.18 0.49 8.24
C ASP A 79 13.74 0.80 6.84
N LYS A 80 14.68 1.75 6.79
CA LYS A 80 15.49 2.00 5.60
C LYS A 80 16.65 1.01 5.55
N ALA A 81 16.81 0.35 4.44
CA ALA A 81 17.94 -0.54 4.14
C ALA A 81 18.75 0.04 2.98
N GLU A 82 20.06 0.08 3.15
CA GLU A 82 21.01 0.53 2.12
C GLU A 82 21.34 -0.60 1.15
N VAL A 83 22.00 -0.28 0.06
CA VAL A 83 22.52 -1.28 -0.90
C VAL A 83 23.41 -2.29 -0.19
N GLY A 84 23.15 -3.59 -0.38
CA GLY A 84 23.90 -4.68 0.24
C GLY A 84 23.51 -4.98 1.69
N SER A 85 22.41 -4.38 2.20
CA SER A 85 21.92 -4.72 3.54
C SER A 85 21.28 -6.09 3.57
N ASP A 86 21.68 -6.93 4.51
CA ASP A 86 21.01 -8.20 4.81
C ASP A 86 19.66 -7.89 5.47
N LEU A 87 18.57 -8.45 4.93
CA LEU A 87 17.21 -8.23 5.38
C LEU A 87 16.68 -9.37 6.26
N LEU A 88 16.97 -10.60 5.84
CA LEU A 88 16.45 -11.80 6.46
C LEU A 88 17.44 -12.95 6.21
N ARG A 89 17.73 -13.73 7.26
CA ARG A 89 18.48 -14.98 7.16
C ARG A 89 17.54 -16.15 7.38
N VAL A 90 17.64 -17.18 6.53
CA VAL A 90 16.79 -18.37 6.61
C VAL A 90 17.65 -19.62 6.56
N SER A 91 17.38 -20.59 7.49
CA SER A 91 18.15 -21.84 7.59
C SER A 91 17.19 -23.01 7.76
N GLY A 92 17.22 -23.98 6.84
CA GLY A 92 16.24 -25.06 6.84
C GLY A 92 16.51 -26.14 5.81
N ARG A 93 15.46 -26.94 5.51
CA ARG A 93 15.52 -27.99 4.47
C ARG A 93 15.68 -27.34 3.10
N ALA A 94 16.76 -27.72 2.38
CA ALA A 94 17.13 -27.12 1.11
C ALA A 94 15.99 -27.11 0.08
N ARG A 95 15.26 -28.24 -0.07
CA ARG A 95 14.11 -28.32 -0.98
C ARG A 95 13.03 -27.31 -0.65
N ALA A 96 12.68 -27.18 0.65
CA ALA A 96 11.64 -26.27 1.10
C ALA A 96 12.02 -24.80 0.87
N LEU A 97 13.28 -24.45 1.15
CA LEU A 97 13.78 -23.08 0.94
C LEU A 97 13.77 -22.68 -0.53
N LEU A 98 14.27 -23.56 -1.42
CA LEU A 98 14.26 -23.34 -2.87
C LEU A 98 12.84 -23.22 -3.44
N THR A 99 11.93 -24.05 -2.95
CA THR A 99 10.51 -24.02 -3.37
C THR A 99 9.83 -22.71 -2.94
N ALA A 100 10.11 -22.20 -1.73
CA ALA A 100 9.49 -20.97 -1.21
C ALA A 100 10.10 -19.69 -1.81
N GLU A 101 11.35 -19.74 -2.27
CA GLU A 101 12.19 -18.60 -2.62
C GLU A 101 11.47 -17.58 -3.51
N ARG A 102 10.94 -18.02 -4.65
CA ARG A 102 10.35 -17.10 -5.63
C ARG A 102 9.13 -16.38 -5.08
N SER A 103 8.23 -17.09 -4.41
CA SER A 103 7.04 -16.50 -3.79
C SER A 103 7.40 -15.53 -2.67
N ALA A 104 8.38 -15.90 -1.82
CA ALA A 104 8.88 -15.03 -0.76
C ALA A 104 9.53 -13.74 -1.32
N LEU A 105 10.39 -13.87 -2.35
CA LEU A 105 11.00 -12.72 -3.01
C LEU A 105 9.97 -11.82 -3.68
N ASN A 106 9.06 -12.38 -4.46
CA ASN A 106 8.06 -11.59 -5.20
C ASN A 106 7.25 -10.68 -4.27
N ILE A 107 6.81 -11.20 -3.12
CA ILE A 107 6.00 -10.39 -2.20
C ILE A 107 6.82 -9.30 -1.50
N VAL A 108 8.05 -9.61 -1.07
CA VAL A 108 8.91 -8.60 -0.42
C VAL A 108 9.35 -7.53 -1.41
N GLN A 109 9.71 -7.90 -2.64
CA GLN A 109 10.06 -6.98 -3.72
C GLN A 109 8.90 -6.03 -4.04
N HIS A 110 7.68 -6.56 -4.19
CA HIS A 110 6.49 -5.78 -4.46
C HIS A 110 6.17 -4.79 -3.33
N LEU A 111 6.10 -5.28 -2.09
CA LEU A 111 5.72 -4.46 -0.95
C LEU A 111 6.80 -3.45 -0.57
N SER A 112 8.07 -3.82 -0.63
CA SER A 112 9.18 -2.88 -0.40
C SER A 112 9.26 -1.80 -1.48
N GLY A 113 8.96 -2.14 -2.73
CA GLY A 113 8.85 -1.17 -3.81
C GLY A 113 7.75 -0.12 -3.54
N ILE A 114 6.57 -0.56 -3.08
CA ILE A 114 5.47 0.32 -2.66
C ILE A 114 5.90 1.20 -1.47
N ALA A 115 6.49 0.62 -0.43
CA ALA A 115 6.94 1.35 0.74
C ALA A 115 8.01 2.40 0.39
N THR A 116 8.96 2.03 -0.47
CA THR A 116 10.03 2.92 -0.95
C THR A 116 9.49 4.09 -1.75
N LEU A 117 8.60 3.83 -2.72
CA LEU A 117 7.97 4.90 -3.49
C LEU A 117 7.12 5.80 -2.59
N THR A 118 6.35 5.21 -1.66
CA THR A 118 5.55 5.96 -0.68
C THR A 118 6.42 6.89 0.16
N ARG A 119 7.55 6.40 0.65
CA ARG A 119 8.50 7.20 1.44
C ARG A 119 9.00 8.42 0.67
N ARG A 120 9.30 8.29 -0.61
CA ARG A 120 9.71 9.41 -1.45
C ARG A 120 8.63 10.51 -1.54
N TYR A 121 7.35 10.12 -1.62
CA TYR A 121 6.24 11.07 -1.61
C TYR A 121 6.06 11.72 -0.24
N VAL A 122 6.21 10.96 0.85
CA VAL A 122 6.14 11.50 2.22
C VAL A 122 7.27 12.51 2.46
N ASP A 123 8.50 12.17 2.09
CA ASP A 123 9.66 13.07 2.23
C ASP A 123 9.48 14.35 1.39
N ALA A 124 8.87 14.26 0.21
CA ALA A 124 8.62 15.41 -0.64
C ALA A 124 7.66 16.45 -0.04
N ILE A 125 6.77 16.05 0.89
CA ILE A 125 5.82 16.95 1.56
C ILE A 125 6.20 17.28 3.00
N GLU A 126 7.37 16.85 3.45
CA GLU A 126 7.84 17.10 4.80
C GLU A 126 7.82 18.61 5.14
N GLY A 127 7.33 18.93 6.34
CA GLY A 127 7.24 20.32 6.85
C GLY A 127 6.05 21.12 6.32
N THR A 128 5.20 20.60 5.43
CA THR A 128 4.01 21.31 4.91
C THR A 128 2.77 21.14 5.79
N GLY A 129 2.74 20.13 6.64
CA GLY A 129 1.57 19.76 7.43
C GLY A 129 0.57 18.88 6.67
N ALA A 130 0.71 18.71 5.36
CA ALA A 130 -0.13 17.80 4.57
C ALA A 130 0.23 16.32 4.85
N ILE A 131 -0.77 15.44 4.79
CA ILE A 131 -0.61 14.00 5.04
C ILE A 131 -0.85 13.24 3.72
N LEU A 132 0.07 12.33 3.38
CA LEU A 132 -0.08 11.46 2.22
C LEU A 132 -1.10 10.35 2.49
N LEU A 133 -2.02 10.15 1.56
CA LEU A 133 -2.97 9.03 1.55
C LEU A 133 -2.72 8.10 0.35
N ASP A 134 -2.95 6.82 0.56
CA ASP A 134 -3.11 5.87 -0.52
C ASP A 134 -4.50 5.97 -1.18
N THR A 135 -4.84 5.03 -2.04
CA THR A 135 -6.16 4.96 -2.70
C THR A 135 -6.67 3.52 -2.77
N ARG A 136 -7.80 3.31 -3.46
CA ARG A 136 -8.29 1.97 -3.84
C ARG A 136 -7.76 1.48 -5.19
N LYS A 137 -6.82 2.20 -5.80
CA LYS A 137 -6.15 1.78 -7.05
C LYS A 137 -5.04 0.78 -6.71
N THR A 138 -5.44 -0.45 -6.43
CA THR A 138 -4.60 -1.56 -5.97
C THR A 138 -4.74 -2.76 -6.90
N ILE A 139 -3.76 -3.65 -6.90
CA ILE A 139 -3.89 -4.94 -7.59
C ILE A 139 -5.06 -5.72 -6.96
N PRO A 140 -5.96 -6.30 -7.76
CA PRO A 140 -7.04 -7.13 -7.24
C PRO A 140 -6.51 -8.24 -6.32
N GLY A 141 -7.13 -8.38 -5.13
CA GLY A 141 -6.71 -9.35 -4.11
C GLY A 141 -5.59 -8.86 -3.18
N LEU A 142 -4.73 -7.93 -3.58
CA LEU A 142 -3.57 -7.49 -2.80
C LEU A 142 -3.79 -6.21 -1.98
N ARG A 143 -4.99 -5.60 -2.00
CA ARG A 143 -5.24 -4.29 -1.37
C ARG A 143 -4.77 -4.20 0.07
N VAL A 144 -5.03 -5.20 0.89
CA VAL A 144 -4.67 -5.17 2.31
C VAL A 144 -3.16 -5.13 2.47
N LEU A 145 -2.42 -5.91 1.68
CA LEU A 145 -0.97 -5.95 1.68
C LEU A 145 -0.35 -4.65 1.13
N GLU A 146 -0.86 -4.14 0.01
CA GLU A 146 -0.37 -2.89 -0.57
C GLU A 146 -0.60 -1.69 0.35
N LYS A 147 -1.77 -1.62 0.99
CA LYS A 147 -2.04 -0.58 2.00
C LYS A 147 -1.23 -0.76 3.28
N TYR A 148 -0.87 -1.99 3.64
CA TYR A 148 0.12 -2.22 4.68
C TYR A 148 1.48 -1.63 4.27
N ALA A 149 1.94 -1.89 3.05
CA ALA A 149 3.21 -1.37 2.54
C ALA A 149 3.23 0.17 2.48
N THR A 150 2.13 0.82 2.09
CA THR A 150 2.05 2.29 2.11
C THR A 150 2.23 2.86 3.52
N ARG A 151 1.70 2.19 4.57
CA ARG A 151 1.96 2.57 5.97
C ARG A 151 3.43 2.42 6.36
N MET A 152 4.09 1.35 5.88
CA MET A 152 5.53 1.18 6.12
C MET A 152 6.33 2.30 5.47
N GLY A 153 5.88 2.81 4.34
CA GLY A 153 6.43 4.02 3.69
C GLY A 153 6.09 5.34 4.39
N GLY A 154 5.19 5.33 5.39
CA GLY A 154 4.82 6.51 6.18
C GLY A 154 3.55 7.24 5.73
N ALA A 155 2.79 6.72 4.79
CA ALA A 155 1.47 7.23 4.43
C ALA A 155 0.37 6.74 5.39
N GLN A 156 -0.76 7.43 5.39
CA GLN A 156 -1.99 6.93 6.01
C GLN A 156 -2.87 6.24 4.97
N ASN A 157 -3.68 5.28 5.43
CA ASN A 157 -4.61 4.61 4.54
C ASN A 157 -5.88 5.46 4.33
N HIS A 158 -6.24 5.67 3.08
CA HIS A 158 -7.59 6.07 2.70
C HIS A 158 -8.55 4.88 2.94
N ARG A 159 -9.86 5.05 2.73
CA ARG A 159 -10.87 3.98 2.94
C ARG A 159 -10.43 2.64 2.32
N MET A 160 -10.67 1.56 3.07
CA MET A 160 -10.30 0.19 2.67
C MET A 160 -11.24 -0.37 1.59
N GLY A 161 -12.51 -0.02 1.66
CA GLY A 161 -13.54 -0.55 0.76
C GLY A 161 -14.70 0.43 0.56
N LEU A 162 -15.77 -0.05 -0.07
CA LEU A 162 -16.99 0.73 -0.28
C LEU A 162 -17.84 0.86 1.01
N TRP A 163 -17.58 0.00 1.97
CA TRP A 163 -18.25 -0.09 3.26
C TRP A 163 -17.68 0.85 4.33
N ASP A 164 -16.48 1.38 4.13
CA ASP A 164 -15.72 2.15 5.12
C ASP A 164 -16.13 3.64 5.16
N ALA A 165 -16.42 4.24 4.00
CA ALA A 165 -16.91 5.61 3.90
C ALA A 165 -17.66 5.80 2.58
N ALA A 166 -18.70 6.63 2.60
CA ALA A 166 -19.29 7.11 1.35
C ALA A 166 -18.30 8.02 0.63
N MET A 167 -18.15 7.84 -0.68
CA MET A 167 -17.43 8.77 -1.54
C MET A 167 -18.34 9.11 -2.72
N ILE A 168 -18.88 10.31 -2.67
CA ILE A 168 -19.78 10.87 -3.70
C ILE A 168 -18.91 11.43 -4.81
N LYS A 169 -19.08 10.92 -6.01
CA LYS A 169 -18.33 11.27 -7.22
C LYS A 169 -19.26 11.88 -8.27
N ASP A 170 -18.68 12.43 -9.33
CA ASP A 170 -19.36 13.01 -10.49
C ASP A 170 -20.57 12.18 -10.96
N ASN A 171 -20.40 10.87 -11.15
CA ASN A 171 -21.47 9.97 -11.58
C ASN A 171 -22.60 9.86 -10.55
N HIS A 172 -22.30 9.91 -9.25
CA HIS A 172 -23.32 9.91 -8.21
C HIS A 172 -24.11 11.23 -8.24
N VAL A 173 -23.41 12.35 -8.42
CA VAL A 173 -24.00 13.69 -8.52
C VAL A 173 -24.90 13.78 -9.76
N ALA A 174 -24.44 13.28 -10.91
CA ALA A 174 -25.22 13.29 -12.14
C ALA A 174 -26.56 12.54 -12.02
N VAL A 175 -26.55 11.39 -11.33
CA VAL A 175 -27.79 10.59 -11.09
C VAL A 175 -28.65 11.19 -9.98
N ALA A 176 -28.04 11.78 -8.95
CA ALA A 176 -28.77 12.38 -7.84
C ALA A 176 -29.44 13.71 -8.19
N GLY A 177 -28.91 14.43 -9.20
CA GLY A 177 -29.40 15.73 -9.65
C GLY A 177 -28.49 16.91 -9.24
N SER A 178 -27.93 16.89 -8.04
CA SER A 178 -26.97 17.89 -7.57
C SER A 178 -26.05 17.33 -6.48
N VAL A 179 -24.93 18.03 -6.21
CA VAL A 179 -24.04 17.71 -5.09
C VAL A 179 -24.79 17.74 -3.76
N GLY A 180 -25.59 18.78 -3.52
CA GLY A 180 -26.38 18.92 -2.28
C GLY A 180 -27.34 17.76 -2.07
N GLU A 181 -28.10 17.37 -3.11
CA GLU A 181 -29.03 16.23 -3.02
C GLU A 181 -28.32 14.91 -2.76
N ALA A 182 -27.17 14.68 -3.43
CA ALA A 182 -26.39 13.45 -3.22
C ALA A 182 -25.92 13.34 -1.76
N VAL A 183 -25.39 14.44 -1.20
CA VAL A 183 -24.94 14.50 0.20
C VAL A 183 -26.11 14.34 1.17
N GLN A 184 -27.22 15.05 0.97
CA GLN A 184 -28.41 14.96 1.83
C GLN A 184 -28.96 13.52 1.89
N ARG A 185 -28.97 12.79 0.77
CA ARG A 185 -29.36 11.38 0.75
C ARG A 185 -28.43 10.50 1.57
N ALA A 186 -27.12 10.76 1.51
CA ALA A 186 -26.13 10.02 2.33
C ALA A 186 -26.32 10.32 3.83
N VAL A 187 -26.56 11.59 4.20
CA VAL A 187 -26.87 11.99 5.57
C VAL A 187 -28.17 11.33 6.06
N ALA A 188 -29.25 11.37 5.24
CA ALA A 188 -30.53 10.75 5.57
C ALA A 188 -30.42 9.21 5.74
N ALA A 189 -29.45 8.58 5.07
CA ALA A 189 -29.15 7.16 5.24
C ALA A 189 -28.30 6.85 6.49
N GLY A 190 -27.95 7.84 7.32
CA GLY A 190 -27.18 7.68 8.55
C GLY A 190 -25.68 7.46 8.32
N ILE A 191 -25.15 7.84 7.19
CA ILE A 191 -23.72 7.70 6.90
C ILE A 191 -22.94 8.83 7.60
N GLU A 192 -22.01 8.48 8.47
CA GLU A 192 -21.25 9.45 9.27
C GLU A 192 -20.05 10.04 8.50
N ARG A 193 -19.37 9.22 7.68
CA ARG A 193 -18.20 9.64 6.93
C ARG A 193 -18.54 9.82 5.46
N ILE A 194 -18.72 11.07 5.04
CA ILE A 194 -19.14 11.44 3.68
C ILE A 194 -18.06 12.28 3.03
N ILE A 195 -17.32 11.66 2.11
CA ILE A 195 -16.31 12.29 1.27
C ILE A 195 -17.00 12.73 -0.03
N VAL A 196 -16.82 13.98 -0.41
CA VAL A 196 -17.40 14.52 -1.64
C VAL A 196 -16.28 14.95 -2.58
N GLU A 197 -16.24 14.35 -3.76
CA GLU A 197 -15.36 14.75 -4.84
C GLU A 197 -15.95 15.98 -5.55
N VAL A 198 -15.19 17.06 -5.60
CA VAL A 198 -15.55 18.31 -6.27
C VAL A 198 -14.43 18.70 -7.23
N ASP A 199 -14.81 19.08 -8.44
CA ASP A 199 -13.90 19.51 -9.53
C ASP A 199 -14.02 21.01 -9.83
N ARG A 200 -14.98 21.70 -9.20
CA ARG A 200 -15.21 23.15 -9.33
C ARG A 200 -15.49 23.80 -7.98
N LEU A 201 -15.10 25.04 -7.86
CA LEU A 201 -15.25 25.82 -6.62
C LEU A 201 -16.72 26.06 -6.22
N ASP A 202 -17.63 26.18 -7.19
CA ASP A 202 -19.06 26.40 -6.95
C ASP A 202 -19.77 25.22 -6.30
N GLN A 203 -19.18 24.03 -6.31
CA GLN A 203 -19.68 22.82 -5.65
C GLN A 203 -19.36 22.79 -4.14
N ILE A 204 -18.38 23.57 -3.67
CA ILE A 204 -17.86 23.50 -2.29
C ILE A 204 -18.95 23.87 -1.28
N HIS A 205 -19.56 25.05 -1.42
CA HIS A 205 -20.61 25.50 -0.49
C HIS A 205 -21.83 24.56 -0.46
N PRO A 206 -22.41 24.13 -1.60
CA PRO A 206 -23.50 23.17 -1.59
C PRO A 206 -23.17 21.85 -0.90
N ALA A 207 -21.92 21.33 -1.07
CA ALA A 207 -21.48 20.11 -0.41
C ALA A 207 -21.41 20.29 1.12
N LEU A 208 -20.82 21.40 1.57
CA LEU A 208 -20.67 21.71 2.99
C LEU A 208 -22.00 21.96 3.70
N GLU A 209 -22.90 22.72 3.07
CA GLU A 209 -24.23 23.01 3.62
C GLU A 209 -25.12 21.75 3.70
N ALA A 210 -24.91 20.79 2.82
CA ALA A 210 -25.61 19.52 2.81
C ALA A 210 -25.08 18.52 3.84
N GLY A 211 -23.90 18.73 4.44
CA GLY A 211 -23.33 17.88 5.49
C GLY A 211 -22.16 17.01 5.05
N ALA A 212 -21.43 17.39 4.00
CA ALA A 212 -20.16 16.74 3.67
C ALA A 212 -19.17 16.82 4.85
N THR A 213 -18.50 15.71 5.17
CA THR A 213 -17.53 15.64 6.28
C THR A 213 -16.08 15.70 5.81
N HIS A 214 -15.84 15.64 4.50
CA HIS A 214 -14.53 15.70 3.85
C HIS A 214 -14.72 16.12 2.39
N LEU A 215 -13.89 17.02 1.88
CA LEU A 215 -13.90 17.42 0.47
C LEU A 215 -12.63 16.92 -0.24
N LEU A 216 -12.82 16.14 -1.28
CA LEU A 216 -11.77 15.73 -2.20
C LEU A 216 -11.80 16.69 -3.41
N LEU A 217 -10.73 17.48 -3.54
CA LEU A 217 -10.54 18.50 -4.58
C LEU A 217 -9.84 17.83 -5.77
N ASP A 218 -10.63 17.44 -6.78
CA ASP A 218 -10.13 16.61 -7.87
C ASP A 218 -9.59 17.44 -9.03
N ASN A 219 -8.39 17.09 -9.48
CA ASN A 219 -7.70 17.68 -10.62
C ASN A 219 -7.50 19.22 -10.56
N MET A 220 -7.54 19.83 -9.37
CA MET A 220 -7.28 21.25 -9.19
C MET A 220 -5.77 21.55 -9.19
N ASP A 221 -5.39 22.65 -9.82
CA ASP A 221 -4.03 23.19 -9.74
C ASP A 221 -3.79 23.92 -8.40
N ALA A 222 -2.53 24.31 -8.12
CA ALA A 222 -2.20 24.91 -6.83
C ALA A 222 -2.89 26.27 -6.56
N PRO A 223 -3.10 27.18 -7.51
CA PRO A 223 -3.94 28.36 -7.32
C PRO A 223 -5.37 28.04 -6.93
N MET A 224 -6.03 27.13 -7.65
CA MET A 224 -7.40 26.73 -7.40
C MET A 224 -7.54 25.97 -6.07
N LEU A 225 -6.54 25.16 -5.68
CA LEU A 225 -6.50 24.51 -4.37
C LEU A 225 -6.45 25.53 -3.22
N ARG A 226 -5.64 26.62 -3.33
CA ARG A 226 -5.59 27.67 -2.30
C ARG A 226 -6.95 28.37 -2.16
N GLU A 227 -7.62 28.66 -3.26
CA GLU A 227 -8.95 29.25 -3.25
C GLU A 227 -9.96 28.30 -2.61
N ALA A 228 -9.95 27.01 -3.00
CA ALA A 228 -10.82 25.98 -2.41
C ALA A 228 -10.59 25.84 -0.90
N VAL A 229 -9.34 25.77 -0.42
CA VAL A 229 -9.01 25.73 1.02
C VAL A 229 -9.53 26.98 1.73
N GLY A 230 -9.42 28.16 1.12
CA GLY A 230 -9.98 29.42 1.64
C GLY A 230 -11.50 29.38 1.75
N LEU A 231 -12.21 28.83 0.76
CA LEU A 231 -13.68 28.68 0.77
C LEU A 231 -14.13 27.65 1.83
N VAL A 232 -13.39 26.58 2.03
CA VAL A 232 -13.69 25.59 3.08
C VAL A 232 -13.46 26.15 4.47
N ALA A 233 -12.49 27.05 4.64
CA ALA A 233 -12.19 27.78 5.89
C ALA A 233 -12.07 26.85 7.12
N GLY A 234 -11.47 25.68 6.97
CA GLY A 234 -11.25 24.73 8.06
C GLY A 234 -12.49 24.01 8.58
N ARG A 235 -13.66 24.14 7.94
CA ARG A 235 -14.90 23.46 8.38
C ARG A 235 -14.82 21.96 8.30
N VAL A 236 -14.14 21.43 7.30
CA VAL A 236 -13.86 20.00 7.09
C VAL A 236 -12.46 19.81 6.53
N PRO A 237 -11.86 18.62 6.65
CA PRO A 237 -10.61 18.29 5.96
C PRO A 237 -10.75 18.43 4.43
N THR A 238 -9.67 18.89 3.79
CA THR A 238 -9.54 18.97 2.34
C THR A 238 -8.49 17.99 1.85
N GLU A 239 -8.74 17.35 0.73
CA GLU A 239 -7.85 16.37 0.11
C GLU A 239 -7.60 16.77 -1.35
N ALA A 240 -6.34 16.97 -1.74
CA ALA A 240 -5.98 17.13 -3.14
C ALA A 240 -5.82 15.76 -3.80
N SER A 241 -6.42 15.59 -4.99
CA SER A 241 -6.35 14.38 -5.80
C SER A 241 -6.17 14.73 -7.28
N GLY A 242 -5.84 13.71 -8.08
CA GLY A 242 -5.71 13.83 -9.54
C GLY A 242 -4.33 14.30 -10.00
N GLY A 243 -3.67 13.48 -10.85
CA GLY A 243 -2.42 13.82 -11.53
C GLY A 243 -1.22 14.14 -10.63
N VAL A 244 -1.20 13.66 -9.38
CA VAL A 244 -0.13 13.97 -8.43
C VAL A 244 1.13 13.16 -8.76
N THR A 245 2.25 13.86 -8.96
CA THR A 245 3.60 13.29 -9.18
C THR A 245 4.58 13.81 -8.13
N LEU A 246 5.79 13.25 -8.05
CA LEU A 246 6.84 13.74 -7.14
C LEU A 246 7.21 15.21 -7.43
N GLU A 247 7.13 15.62 -8.68
CA GLU A 247 7.44 17.00 -9.11
C GLU A 247 6.33 18.00 -8.70
N THR A 248 5.08 17.52 -8.58
CA THR A 248 3.92 18.41 -8.34
C THR A 248 3.41 18.37 -6.91
N ILE A 249 3.72 17.33 -6.14
CA ILE A 249 3.12 17.10 -4.83
C ILE A 249 3.45 18.21 -3.83
N ARG A 250 4.69 18.72 -3.84
CA ARG A 250 5.13 19.79 -2.94
C ARG A 250 4.29 21.06 -3.09
N ALA A 251 4.09 21.51 -4.35
CA ALA A 251 3.29 22.69 -4.64
C ALA A 251 1.82 22.53 -4.21
N LYS A 252 1.26 21.31 -4.31
CA LYS A 252 -0.09 21.00 -3.82
C LYS A 252 -0.12 20.98 -2.27
N ALA A 253 0.88 20.43 -1.61
CA ALA A 253 0.96 20.40 -0.14
C ALA A 253 1.04 21.79 0.48
N GLU A 254 1.77 22.70 -0.16
CA GLU A 254 1.92 24.10 0.27
C GLU A 254 0.66 24.97 0.07
N THR A 255 -0.42 24.40 -0.48
CA THR A 255 -1.72 25.11 -0.58
C THR A 255 -2.52 25.11 0.72
N GLY A 256 -2.11 24.33 1.71
CA GLY A 256 -2.81 24.20 2.99
C GLY A 256 -3.87 23.10 3.00
N VAL A 257 -3.91 22.19 2.01
CA VAL A 257 -4.73 20.98 2.05
C VAL A 257 -4.31 20.07 3.20
N THR A 258 -5.28 19.38 3.82
CA THR A 258 -5.03 18.46 4.91
C THR A 258 -4.40 17.16 4.40
N TYR A 259 -4.89 16.67 3.27
CA TYR A 259 -4.48 15.39 2.69
C TYR A 259 -4.13 15.52 1.21
N ILE A 260 -3.28 14.61 0.76
CA ILE A 260 -3.03 14.40 -0.68
C ILE A 260 -3.09 12.91 -0.96
N SER A 261 -4.01 12.49 -1.83
CA SER A 261 -4.12 11.09 -2.23
C SER A 261 -3.38 10.80 -3.54
N VAL A 262 -2.60 9.73 -3.54
CA VAL A 262 -1.76 9.34 -4.68
C VAL A 262 -2.00 7.88 -5.04
N GLY A 263 -2.64 7.63 -6.19
CA GLY A 263 -2.89 6.25 -6.65
C GLY A 263 -1.63 5.53 -7.13
N ARG A 264 -0.66 6.29 -7.65
CA ARG A 264 0.57 5.73 -8.23
C ARG A 264 1.41 4.94 -7.24
N ILE A 265 1.35 5.26 -5.93
CA ILE A 265 2.13 4.56 -4.90
C ILE A 265 1.78 3.09 -4.74
N THR A 266 0.57 2.67 -5.16
CA THR A 266 0.16 1.27 -5.21
C THR A 266 0.03 0.76 -6.64
N GLN A 267 -0.65 1.52 -7.51
CA GLN A 267 -0.98 1.12 -8.88
C GLN A 267 0.26 0.90 -9.78
N SER A 268 1.37 1.63 -9.54
CA SER A 268 2.49 1.72 -10.48
C SER A 268 3.85 1.83 -9.76
N ALA A 269 3.94 1.32 -8.53
CA ALA A 269 5.23 1.24 -7.84
C ALA A 269 6.11 0.19 -8.54
N PRO A 270 7.39 0.49 -8.82
CA PRO A 270 8.33 -0.53 -9.26
C PRO A 270 8.58 -1.51 -8.12
N ALA A 271 8.81 -2.78 -8.45
CA ALA A 271 9.31 -3.74 -7.48
C ALA A 271 10.74 -3.38 -7.06
N ALA A 272 11.07 -3.61 -5.79
CA ALA A 272 12.42 -3.44 -5.29
C ALA A 272 13.34 -4.56 -5.78
N ASP A 273 14.63 -4.25 -5.97
CA ASP A 273 15.63 -5.27 -6.33
C ASP A 273 16.20 -5.93 -5.07
N ILE A 274 15.70 -7.14 -4.79
CA ILE A 274 16.07 -7.95 -3.63
C ILE A 274 16.42 -9.36 -4.11
N GLY A 275 17.53 -9.90 -3.62
CA GLY A 275 17.97 -11.28 -3.89
C GLY A 275 17.87 -12.19 -2.69
N LEU A 276 18.01 -13.49 -2.91
CA LEU A 276 18.27 -14.50 -1.88
C LEU A 276 19.46 -15.34 -2.32
N ASP A 277 20.58 -15.14 -1.66
CA ASP A 277 21.81 -15.84 -1.94
C ASP A 277 22.07 -16.91 -0.88
N PHE A 278 22.47 -18.10 -1.32
CA PHE A 278 22.77 -19.21 -0.42
C PHE A 278 24.23 -19.22 -0.02
N GLU A 279 24.50 -19.30 1.28
CA GLU A 279 25.84 -19.43 1.80
C GLU A 279 26.39 -20.80 1.40
N SER A 280 27.58 -20.84 0.77
CA SER A 280 28.29 -22.09 0.54
C SER A 280 28.70 -22.71 1.89
N ALA A 281 28.35 -23.99 2.06
CA ALA A 281 28.73 -24.76 3.25
C ALA A 281 30.25 -24.86 3.44
#